data_5b29ad5bbcd376d6efa431fa87ef6584
#
_entry.id   5b29ad5bbcd376d6efa431fa87ef6584
#
_cell.length_a   1.000
_cell.length_b   1.000
_cell.length_c   1.000
_cell.angle_alpha   90.00
_cell.angle_beta   90.00
_cell.angle_gamma   90.00
#
_symmetry.space_group_name_H-M   'P 1'
#
loop_
_entity.id
_entity.type
_entity.pdbx_description
1 polymer ?
#
loop_
_entity_poly.entity_id
_entity_poly.type
_entity_poly.pdbx_seq_one_letter_code
_entity_poly.pdbx_strand_id
1 'polypeptide(L)'
;MNGWRPASLARLLLAGGLIAVIGAILLVVGAGRPDRIATAAIGGASANPSTPATASSPATPIATPVPVSAGPFAGYLMIADHGNGRILIVDPEGRIHWQFPGPRSLSPGQHFSADDAFLSPDGKTIMANEEERQVIVRIDIATRRIIWEYGHFDVLGSTPGYLHTPDDAYPLANGDVIVADIGNCRVIQISPAKEIVHQWGQAGVCVDHPPQTYGYPNGDTPLPDGGLLITEIQGSRIVRLDRLGNVLFDVHVPASYPSDAQLDANGDILVVDYANPGAILKVDQTGKVLWRYSPRSGPGRLDHPSLAITLPNGLIAVNDDFRERVVIIDPQTNRIVWQYGHTDRHGTAAGYLFTPDGIDLIPPDVAATL
;
A
#
# COMPACT_ATOMS: atom_id res chain seq x y z
N MET A 1 42.68 -9.78 -21.83
CA MET A 1 41.88 -8.67 -22.39
C MET A 1 40.45 -9.20 -22.46
N ASN A 2 39.72 -9.15 -21.38
CA ASN A 2 38.35 -9.63 -21.27
C ASN A 2 37.44 -8.42 -20.98
N GLY A 3 36.59 -8.14 -21.98
CA GLY A 3 35.68 -7.01 -21.95
C GLY A 3 34.51 -7.23 -20.99
N TRP A 4 34.38 -6.35 -20.06
CA TRP A 4 33.18 -6.19 -19.24
C TRP A 4 32.06 -5.58 -20.08
N ARG A 5 30.88 -6.18 -20.09
CA ARG A 5 29.65 -5.59 -20.61
C ARG A 5 28.76 -5.17 -19.44
N PRO A 6 28.30 -3.92 -19.36
CA PRO A 6 27.39 -3.49 -18.29
C PRO A 6 25.96 -3.96 -18.58
N ALA A 7 25.38 -4.67 -17.60
CA ALA A 7 24.01 -5.19 -17.63
C ALA A 7 22.94 -4.14 -17.22
N SER A 8 23.29 -2.87 -17.13
CA SER A 8 22.47 -1.84 -16.49
C SER A 8 21.57 -0.99 -17.40
N LEU A 9 21.58 -1.22 -18.74
CA LEU A 9 20.74 -0.41 -19.64
C LEU A 9 19.39 -1.07 -20.03
N ALA A 10 19.23 -2.36 -19.77
CA ALA A 10 17.98 -3.05 -20.11
C ALA A 10 16.87 -2.87 -19.07
N ARG A 11 17.24 -2.57 -17.81
CA ARG A 11 16.29 -2.45 -16.69
C ARG A 11 15.54 -1.12 -16.65
N LEU A 12 16.16 -0.03 -17.16
CA LEU A 12 15.51 1.29 -17.24
C LEU A 12 14.40 1.37 -18.31
N LEU A 13 14.37 0.42 -19.25
CA LEU A 13 13.40 0.43 -20.35
C LEU A 13 12.10 -0.32 -20.02
N LEU A 14 12.08 -1.19 -19.00
CA LEU A 14 10.88 -1.94 -18.61
C LEU A 14 9.98 -1.12 -17.67
N ALA A 15 10.54 -0.45 -16.67
CA ALA A 15 9.80 0.50 -15.85
C ALA A 15 9.25 1.67 -16.68
N GLY A 16 10.07 2.19 -17.63
CA GLY A 16 9.62 3.20 -18.60
C GLY A 16 8.59 2.69 -19.61
N GLY A 17 8.52 1.39 -19.86
CA GLY A 17 7.60 0.76 -20.80
C GLY A 17 6.16 0.70 -20.29
N LEU A 18 5.95 0.39 -19.03
CA LEU A 18 4.62 0.35 -18.42
C LEU A 18 4.02 1.75 -18.31
N ILE A 19 4.82 2.74 -17.89
CA ILE A 19 4.40 4.15 -17.83
C ILE A 19 4.05 4.70 -19.22
N ALA A 20 4.75 4.29 -20.30
CA ALA A 20 4.44 4.72 -21.66
C ALA A 20 3.13 4.12 -22.21
N VAL A 21 2.75 2.91 -21.80
CA VAL A 21 1.49 2.29 -22.22
C VAL A 21 0.30 2.94 -21.52
N ILE A 22 0.42 3.27 -20.21
CA ILE A 22 -0.64 3.98 -19.47
C ILE A 22 -0.80 5.42 -19.97
N GLY A 23 0.30 6.13 -20.29
CA GLY A 23 0.26 7.47 -20.87
C GLY A 23 -0.38 7.54 -22.26
N ALA A 24 -0.29 6.49 -23.07
CA ALA A 24 -0.89 6.44 -24.40
C ALA A 24 -2.41 6.18 -24.38
N ILE A 25 -2.93 5.53 -23.34
CA ILE A 25 -4.38 5.28 -23.17
C ILE A 25 -5.11 6.55 -22.71
N LEU A 26 -4.46 7.44 -21.95
CA LEU A 26 -5.04 8.70 -21.48
C LEU A 26 -5.26 9.77 -22.56
N LEU A 27 -4.75 9.59 -23.77
CA LEU A 27 -4.85 10.59 -24.86
C LEU A 27 -6.04 10.36 -25.81
N VAL A 28 -6.88 9.33 -25.61
CA VAL A 28 -7.96 8.98 -26.54
C VAL A 28 -9.38 9.26 -26.00
N VAL A 29 -9.57 9.67 -24.73
CA VAL A 29 -10.91 9.90 -24.15
C VAL A 29 -11.14 11.37 -23.78
N GLY A 30 -11.08 12.22 -24.75
CA GLY A 30 -11.36 13.67 -24.58
C GLY A 30 -12.24 14.24 -25.68
N ALA A 31 -13.53 13.90 -25.75
CA ALA A 31 -14.57 14.74 -26.37
C ALA A 31 -15.97 14.13 -26.22
N GLY A 32 -16.84 14.72 -25.43
CA GLY A 32 -18.26 14.42 -25.41
C GLY A 32 -19.01 15.03 -24.22
N ARG A 33 -19.55 16.24 -24.39
CA ARG A 33 -20.53 16.81 -23.47
C ARG A 33 -21.90 16.19 -23.72
N PRO A 34 -22.73 16.01 -22.68
CA PRO A 34 -24.17 16.04 -22.87
C PRO A 34 -24.90 17.16 -22.10
N ASP A 35 -26.05 17.49 -22.65
CA ASP A 35 -26.92 18.57 -22.32
C ASP A 35 -27.77 18.35 -21.04
N ARG A 36 -28.28 19.49 -20.56
CA ARG A 36 -29.18 19.67 -19.42
C ARG A 36 -30.55 19.06 -19.66
N ILE A 37 -31.17 18.48 -18.64
CA ILE A 37 -32.64 18.40 -18.51
C ILE A 37 -33.05 18.75 -17.07
N ALA A 38 -34.21 19.39 -16.99
CA ALA A 38 -34.72 20.20 -15.92
C ALA A 38 -35.47 19.45 -14.78
N THR A 39 -35.52 20.15 -13.67
CA THR A 39 -36.33 20.06 -12.46
C THR A 39 -37.81 19.67 -12.61
N ALA A 40 -38.33 18.89 -11.65
CA ALA A 40 -39.69 18.99 -11.17
C ALA A 40 -39.75 18.72 -9.66
N ALA A 41 -40.27 19.66 -8.90
CA ALA A 41 -40.56 19.58 -7.48
C ALA A 41 -42.00 19.13 -7.25
N ILE A 42 -42.25 18.30 -6.25
CA ILE A 42 -43.58 18.18 -5.60
C ILE A 42 -43.39 17.96 -4.10
N GLY A 43 -44.20 18.65 -3.33
CA GLY A 43 -44.13 18.91 -1.91
C GLY A 43 -44.72 17.89 -0.96
N GLY A 44 -44.35 18.04 0.24
CA GLY A 44 -45.04 18.17 1.52
C GLY A 44 -45.82 17.02 2.10
N ALA A 45 -45.38 16.54 3.28
CA ALA A 45 -46.28 16.32 4.42
C ALA A 45 -45.48 16.14 5.71
N SER A 46 -45.86 16.92 6.71
CA SER A 46 -45.40 16.95 8.09
C SER A 46 -45.92 15.78 8.91
N ALA A 47 -45.13 15.17 9.75
CA ALA A 47 -45.57 14.42 10.91
C ALA A 47 -44.58 14.60 12.09
N ASN A 48 -45.10 14.95 13.24
CA ASN A 48 -44.42 15.28 14.48
C ASN A 48 -43.82 14.07 15.21
N PRO A 49 -42.80 14.27 16.03
CA PRO A 49 -41.96 13.20 16.60
C PRO A 49 -42.47 12.71 17.95
N SER A 50 -42.37 11.40 18.12
CA SER A 50 -42.43 10.74 19.44
C SER A 50 -40.98 10.52 19.95
N THR A 51 -40.70 11.01 21.14
CA THR A 51 -39.43 10.91 21.86
C THR A 51 -39.17 9.44 22.31
N PRO A 52 -38.02 8.84 22.01
CA PRO A 52 -37.62 7.61 22.67
C PRO A 52 -36.70 7.92 23.87
N ALA A 53 -36.87 7.11 24.90
CA ALA A 53 -36.13 7.14 26.14
C ALA A 53 -34.62 6.94 25.96
N THR A 54 -33.84 7.72 26.68
CA THR A 54 -32.38 7.62 26.83
C THR A 54 -31.97 6.29 27.48
N ALA A 55 -31.40 5.38 26.68
CA ALA A 55 -30.61 4.29 27.21
C ALA A 55 -29.16 4.77 27.41
N SER A 56 -28.68 4.72 28.65
CA SER A 56 -27.30 5.02 28.99
C SER A 56 -26.37 3.94 28.40
N SER A 57 -25.47 4.36 27.47
CA SER A 57 -24.38 3.52 26.98
C SER A 57 -23.39 3.20 28.11
N PRO A 58 -22.85 1.97 28.16
CA PRO A 58 -21.77 1.65 29.09
C PRO A 58 -20.52 2.44 28.70
N ALA A 59 -19.83 3.00 29.69
CA ALA A 59 -18.61 3.77 29.54
C ALA A 59 -17.53 2.89 28.88
N THR A 60 -17.00 3.36 27.77
CA THR A 60 -15.81 2.79 27.10
C THR A 60 -14.63 2.87 28.06
N PRO A 61 -13.84 1.80 28.27
CA PRO A 61 -12.66 1.87 29.09
C PRO A 61 -11.67 2.88 28.49
N ILE A 62 -11.23 3.83 29.29
CA ILE A 62 -10.18 4.78 28.95
C ILE A 62 -8.89 3.97 28.75
N ALA A 63 -8.42 3.90 27.52
CA ALA A 63 -7.13 3.28 27.20
C ALA A 63 -6.03 4.02 27.99
N THR A 64 -5.23 3.26 28.75
CA THR A 64 -4.04 3.78 29.43
C THR A 64 -3.09 4.35 28.36
N PRO A 65 -2.55 5.57 28.53
CA PRO A 65 -1.60 6.14 27.59
C PRO A 65 -0.38 5.23 27.48
N VAL A 66 -0.07 4.77 26.28
CA VAL A 66 1.19 4.07 25.99
C VAL A 66 2.32 5.07 26.20
N PRO A 67 3.40 4.73 26.95
CA PRO A 67 4.54 5.63 27.12
C PRO A 67 5.09 6.01 25.74
N VAL A 68 5.17 7.29 25.46
CA VAL A 68 5.78 7.81 24.21
C VAL A 68 7.26 7.49 24.29
N SER A 69 7.78 6.68 23.34
CA SER A 69 9.22 6.47 23.20
C SER A 69 9.90 7.80 22.80
N ALA A 70 11.18 7.96 23.11
CA ALA A 70 11.94 9.21 22.84
C ALA A 70 12.12 9.52 21.34
N GLY A 71 11.63 8.67 20.43
CA GLY A 71 11.66 8.87 18.98
C GLY A 71 10.33 9.37 18.40
N PRO A 72 10.27 9.63 17.08
CA PRO A 72 9.07 10.13 16.43
C PRO A 72 7.94 9.10 16.35
N PHE A 73 8.18 7.83 16.70
CA PHE A 73 7.19 6.75 16.73
C PHE A 73 7.55 5.70 17.78
N ALA A 74 6.56 4.91 18.18
CA ALA A 74 6.75 3.77 19.09
C ALA A 74 6.78 2.47 18.25
N GLY A 75 7.60 1.50 18.67
CA GLY A 75 7.87 0.28 17.90
C GLY A 75 8.97 0.50 16.87
N TYR A 76 8.95 -0.29 15.80
CA TYR A 76 9.93 -0.23 14.72
C TYR A 76 9.22 -0.03 13.38
N LEU A 77 9.96 0.42 12.36
CA LEU A 77 9.49 0.42 10.98
C LEU A 77 10.12 -0.74 10.21
N MET A 78 9.27 -1.51 9.54
CA MET A 78 9.68 -2.42 8.49
C MET A 78 9.78 -1.64 7.18
N ILE A 79 10.81 -1.90 6.39
CA ILE A 79 11.09 -1.23 5.12
C ILE A 79 11.44 -2.30 4.09
N ALA A 80 10.68 -2.39 3.03
CA ALA A 80 11.04 -3.13 1.85
C ALA A 80 12.05 -2.30 1.04
N ASP A 81 13.33 -2.63 1.16
CA ASP A 81 14.45 -1.96 0.47
C ASP A 81 14.66 -2.68 -0.87
N HIS A 82 13.69 -2.46 -1.79
CA HIS A 82 13.47 -3.17 -3.04
C HIS A 82 14.74 -3.28 -3.90
N GLY A 83 15.35 -2.15 -4.23
CA GLY A 83 16.52 -2.09 -5.09
C GLY A 83 17.77 -2.77 -4.50
N ASN A 84 17.82 -2.97 -3.18
CA ASN A 84 18.84 -3.73 -2.49
C ASN A 84 18.45 -5.20 -2.26
N GLY A 85 17.25 -5.60 -2.65
CA GLY A 85 16.75 -6.97 -2.48
C GLY A 85 16.67 -7.40 -1.03
N ARG A 86 16.16 -6.54 -0.14
CA ARG A 86 16.10 -6.84 1.29
C ARG A 86 14.92 -6.16 1.99
N ILE A 87 14.50 -6.75 3.11
CA ILE A 87 13.60 -6.13 4.08
C ILE A 87 14.43 -5.79 5.33
N LEU A 88 14.24 -4.60 5.87
CA LEU A 88 14.86 -4.12 7.10
C LEU A 88 13.77 -3.86 8.15
N ILE A 89 14.09 -4.10 9.44
CA ILE A 89 13.29 -3.57 10.57
C ILE A 89 14.22 -2.68 11.38
N VAL A 90 13.85 -1.39 11.47
CA VAL A 90 14.66 -0.33 12.09
C VAL A 90 13.91 0.33 13.24
N ASP A 91 14.65 0.70 14.29
CA ASP A 91 14.11 1.47 15.41
C ASP A 91 14.08 2.99 15.10
N PRO A 92 13.47 3.81 15.98
CA PRO A 92 13.43 5.26 15.81
C PRO A 92 14.81 5.94 15.75
N GLU A 93 15.86 5.32 16.28
CA GLU A 93 17.24 5.78 16.20
C GLU A 93 17.94 5.34 14.91
N GLY A 94 17.26 4.59 14.03
CA GLY A 94 17.79 4.11 12.75
C GLY A 94 18.71 2.88 12.86
N ARG A 95 18.66 2.14 13.99
CA ARG A 95 19.41 0.89 14.14
C ARG A 95 18.61 -0.26 13.54
N ILE A 96 19.29 -1.14 12.78
CA ILE A 96 18.69 -2.34 12.20
C ILE A 96 18.64 -3.43 13.27
N HIS A 97 17.43 -3.93 13.58
CA HIS A 97 17.20 -5.05 14.50
C HIS A 97 17.01 -6.37 13.77
N TRP A 98 16.44 -6.32 12.59
CA TRP A 98 16.19 -7.50 11.78
C TRP A 98 16.39 -7.19 10.31
N GLN A 99 16.84 -8.20 9.54
CA GLN A 99 17.01 -8.11 8.09
C GLN A 99 16.72 -9.45 7.44
N PHE A 100 16.09 -9.42 6.27
CA PHE A 100 15.98 -10.53 5.34
C PHE A 100 16.45 -10.08 3.95
N PRO A 101 17.20 -10.88 3.19
CA PRO A 101 17.78 -12.15 3.57
C PRO A 101 18.86 -12.00 4.65
N GLY A 102 18.94 -13.00 5.52
CA GLY A 102 20.08 -13.22 6.41
C GLY A 102 21.03 -14.28 5.85
N PRO A 103 22.11 -14.61 6.56
CA PRO A 103 22.98 -15.69 6.17
C PRO A 103 22.21 -17.01 6.01
N ARG A 104 22.25 -17.61 4.81
CA ARG A 104 21.56 -18.88 4.48
C ARG A 104 20.02 -18.80 4.43
N SER A 105 19.44 -17.62 4.32
CA SER A 105 17.99 -17.45 4.14
C SER A 105 17.52 -17.92 2.76
N LEU A 106 18.36 -17.73 1.75
CA LEU A 106 18.08 -18.08 0.36
C LEU A 106 18.98 -19.25 -0.10
N SER A 107 18.47 -20.01 -1.04
CA SER A 107 19.25 -21.04 -1.73
C SER A 107 20.28 -20.40 -2.68
N PRO A 108 21.40 -21.10 -3.01
CA PRO A 108 22.34 -20.60 -3.99
C PRO A 108 21.67 -20.26 -5.33
N GLY A 109 21.85 -19.02 -5.81
CA GLY A 109 21.24 -18.52 -7.04
C GLY A 109 19.79 -18.02 -6.91
N GLN A 110 19.18 -18.15 -5.73
CA GLN A 110 17.90 -17.52 -5.45
C GLN A 110 18.11 -16.02 -5.20
N HIS A 111 17.26 -15.20 -5.79
CA HIS A 111 17.22 -13.76 -5.60
C HIS A 111 15.93 -13.41 -4.86
N PHE A 112 15.93 -12.27 -4.20
CA PHE A 112 14.79 -11.72 -3.48
C PHE A 112 14.73 -10.21 -3.75
N SER A 113 13.54 -9.69 -4.01
CA SER A 113 13.31 -8.26 -4.22
C SER A 113 11.88 -7.96 -3.82
N ALA A 114 11.67 -7.64 -2.53
CA ALA A 114 10.35 -7.25 -2.06
C ALA A 114 10.02 -5.85 -2.55
N ASP A 115 8.85 -5.70 -3.10
CA ASP A 115 8.17 -4.44 -3.36
C ASP A 115 7.57 -3.94 -2.06
N ASP A 116 6.56 -4.64 -1.55
CA ASP A 116 6.00 -4.40 -0.23
C ASP A 116 6.25 -5.53 0.75
N ALA A 117 6.07 -5.23 2.04
CA ALA A 117 6.19 -6.21 3.09
C ALA A 117 5.29 -5.84 4.28
N PHE A 118 4.47 -6.80 4.73
CA PHE A 118 3.50 -6.60 5.82
C PHE A 118 3.65 -7.64 6.91
N LEU A 119 3.57 -7.19 8.17
CA LEU A 119 3.63 -8.06 9.34
C LEU A 119 2.33 -8.87 9.44
N SER A 120 2.44 -10.18 9.72
CA SER A 120 1.25 -10.97 10.03
C SER A 120 0.62 -10.54 11.36
N PRO A 121 -0.72 -10.65 11.52
CA PRO A 121 -1.41 -10.23 12.74
C PRO A 121 -0.94 -10.93 14.02
N ASP A 122 -0.30 -12.09 13.92
CA ASP A 122 0.29 -12.81 15.06
C ASP A 122 1.75 -12.39 15.35
N GLY A 123 2.32 -11.49 14.56
CA GLY A 123 3.67 -10.96 14.72
C GLY A 123 4.80 -11.95 14.38
N LYS A 124 4.50 -13.10 13.76
CA LYS A 124 5.51 -14.16 13.55
C LYS A 124 6.04 -14.27 12.14
N THR A 125 5.30 -13.77 11.17
CA THR A 125 5.70 -13.85 9.76
C THR A 125 5.56 -12.50 9.07
N ILE A 126 6.26 -12.35 7.96
CA ILE A 126 6.16 -11.22 7.04
C ILE A 126 5.65 -11.78 5.71
N MET A 127 4.62 -11.17 5.14
CA MET A 127 4.25 -11.35 3.73
C MET A 127 4.98 -10.31 2.91
N ALA A 128 5.50 -10.72 1.76
CA ALA A 128 6.10 -9.81 0.79
C ALA A 128 5.67 -10.21 -0.63
N ASN A 129 5.42 -9.20 -1.47
CA ASN A 129 5.28 -9.38 -2.91
C ASN A 129 6.61 -9.10 -3.60
N GLU A 130 6.90 -9.87 -4.64
CA GLU A 130 7.98 -9.65 -5.59
C GLU A 130 7.33 -9.36 -6.95
N GLU A 131 6.96 -8.10 -7.18
CA GLU A 131 6.11 -7.66 -8.28
C GLU A 131 6.65 -8.12 -9.64
N GLU A 132 7.89 -7.80 -9.97
CA GLU A 132 8.49 -8.17 -11.25
C GLU A 132 8.77 -9.67 -11.38
N ARG A 133 8.75 -10.39 -10.23
CA ARG A 133 9.02 -11.83 -10.19
C ARG A 133 7.76 -12.68 -10.17
N GLN A 134 6.57 -12.05 -10.12
CA GLN A 134 5.25 -12.68 -10.21
C GLN A 134 4.96 -13.65 -9.05
N VAL A 135 5.52 -13.39 -7.85
CA VAL A 135 5.35 -14.25 -6.66
C VAL A 135 5.07 -13.41 -5.41
N ILE A 136 4.37 -14.02 -4.47
CA ILE A 136 4.27 -13.54 -3.09
C ILE A 136 4.82 -14.59 -2.16
N VAL A 137 5.51 -14.19 -1.08
CA VAL A 137 6.21 -15.08 -0.18
C VAL A 137 5.88 -14.78 1.27
N ARG A 138 5.81 -15.83 2.10
CA ARG A 138 5.71 -15.69 3.56
C ARG A 138 7.04 -16.06 4.19
N ILE A 139 7.60 -15.15 4.97
CA ILE A 139 8.89 -15.27 5.63
C ILE A 139 8.66 -15.46 7.12
N ASP A 140 9.22 -16.50 7.71
CA ASP A 140 9.24 -16.70 9.15
C ASP A 140 10.32 -15.83 9.79
N ILE A 141 9.91 -14.97 10.74
CA ILE A 141 10.79 -13.96 11.34
C ILE A 141 11.92 -14.63 12.14
N ALA A 142 11.62 -15.67 12.91
CA ALA A 142 12.59 -16.31 13.81
C ALA A 142 13.68 -17.05 13.04
N THR A 143 13.32 -17.76 11.98
CA THR A 143 14.24 -18.56 11.19
C THR A 143 14.81 -17.83 9.99
N ARG A 144 14.21 -16.71 9.60
CA ARG A 144 14.53 -15.94 8.38
C ARG A 144 14.49 -16.82 7.14
N ARG A 145 13.41 -17.62 6.99
CA ARG A 145 13.21 -18.51 5.85
C ARG A 145 11.86 -18.23 5.21
N ILE A 146 11.82 -18.36 3.88
CA ILE A 146 10.55 -18.44 3.15
C ILE A 146 9.92 -19.80 3.50
N ILE A 147 8.70 -19.75 4.05
CA ILE A 147 7.94 -20.93 4.49
C ILE A 147 6.71 -21.22 3.65
N TRP A 148 6.32 -20.27 2.80
CA TRP A 148 5.21 -20.39 1.86
C TRP A 148 5.43 -19.42 0.69
N GLU A 149 4.98 -19.79 -0.50
CA GLU A 149 5.09 -19.02 -1.73
C GLU A 149 3.86 -19.26 -2.60
N TYR A 150 3.39 -18.26 -3.33
CA TYR A 150 2.36 -18.37 -4.34
C TYR A 150 2.77 -17.57 -5.57
N GLY A 151 2.45 -18.10 -6.77
CA GLY A 151 2.93 -17.60 -8.03
C GLY A 151 3.98 -18.50 -8.62
N HIS A 152 4.48 -18.12 -9.78
CA HIS A 152 5.58 -18.83 -10.47
C HIS A 152 6.65 -17.81 -10.85
N PHE A 153 7.82 -18.01 -10.29
CA PHE A 153 8.95 -17.10 -10.41
C PHE A 153 9.27 -16.76 -11.88
N ASP A 154 9.20 -15.47 -12.22
CA ASP A 154 9.38 -14.92 -13.57
C ASP A 154 8.34 -15.39 -14.62
N VAL A 155 7.21 -15.96 -14.19
CA VAL A 155 6.17 -16.46 -15.11
C VAL A 155 4.83 -15.85 -14.78
N LEU A 156 4.44 -14.84 -15.54
CA LEU A 156 3.13 -14.21 -15.40
C LEU A 156 1.98 -15.12 -15.90
N GLY A 157 0.79 -14.97 -15.32
CA GLY A 157 -0.39 -15.69 -15.74
C GLY A 157 -1.64 -15.31 -14.95
N SER A 158 -2.81 -15.77 -15.39
CA SER A 158 -4.11 -15.45 -14.77
C SER A 158 -4.85 -16.67 -14.22
N THR A 159 -4.37 -17.89 -14.49
CA THR A 159 -4.98 -19.13 -13.95
C THR A 159 -4.59 -19.33 -12.48
N PRO A 160 -5.35 -20.13 -11.70
CA PRO A 160 -4.96 -20.44 -10.33
C PRO A 160 -3.51 -20.92 -10.22
N GLY A 161 -2.77 -20.37 -9.25
CA GLY A 161 -1.34 -20.60 -9.07
C GLY A 161 -0.45 -19.55 -9.73
N TYR A 162 -0.97 -18.68 -10.60
CA TYR A 162 -0.22 -17.63 -11.28
C TYR A 162 -0.68 -16.25 -10.84
N LEU A 163 0.25 -15.29 -10.95
CA LEU A 163 0.04 -13.86 -10.72
C LEU A 163 0.57 -13.07 -11.93
N HIS A 164 0.15 -11.81 -12.02
CA HIS A 164 0.66 -10.86 -13.00
C HIS A 164 0.82 -9.50 -12.33
N THR A 165 2.07 -9.15 -12.00
CA THR A 165 2.39 -7.91 -11.29
C THR A 165 1.63 -7.82 -9.96
N PRO A 166 1.91 -8.75 -8.99
CA PRO A 166 1.24 -8.73 -7.69
C PRO A 166 1.75 -7.59 -6.84
N ASP A 167 0.84 -6.85 -6.21
CA ASP A 167 1.14 -5.76 -5.29
C ASP A 167 0.39 -5.95 -3.96
N ASP A 168 0.83 -5.25 -2.89
CA ASP A 168 0.18 -5.17 -1.59
C ASP A 168 -0.31 -6.52 -1.00
N ALA A 169 0.58 -7.49 -0.83
CA ALA A 169 0.19 -8.81 -0.30
C ALA A 169 -0.07 -8.79 1.23
N TYR A 170 -1.31 -8.52 1.65
CA TYR A 170 -1.69 -8.42 3.07
C TYR A 170 -2.01 -9.78 3.72
N PRO A 171 -1.32 -10.16 4.82
CA PRO A 171 -1.63 -11.37 5.57
C PRO A 171 -2.84 -11.17 6.48
N LEU A 172 -3.78 -12.13 6.48
CA LEU A 172 -4.96 -12.13 7.33
C LEU A 172 -4.79 -13.03 8.57
N ALA A 173 -5.58 -12.77 9.63
CA ALA A 173 -5.53 -13.50 10.90
C ALA A 173 -5.86 -15.00 10.76
N ASN A 174 -6.63 -15.41 9.75
CA ASN A 174 -6.95 -16.81 9.46
C ASN A 174 -5.85 -17.53 8.66
N GLY A 175 -4.77 -16.81 8.31
CA GLY A 175 -3.65 -17.30 7.52
C GLY A 175 -3.79 -17.09 6.01
N ASP A 176 -4.93 -16.62 5.52
CA ASP A 176 -5.10 -16.23 4.12
C ASP A 176 -4.24 -14.99 3.79
N VAL A 177 -4.11 -14.69 2.53
CA VAL A 177 -3.46 -13.49 1.99
C VAL A 177 -4.41 -12.82 1.00
N ILE A 178 -4.57 -11.49 1.09
CA ILE A 178 -5.18 -10.68 0.03
C ILE A 178 -4.03 -10.08 -0.79
N VAL A 179 -4.20 -9.99 -2.12
CA VAL A 179 -3.18 -9.46 -3.02
C VAL A 179 -3.83 -8.79 -4.23
N ALA A 180 -3.38 -7.60 -4.58
CA ALA A 180 -3.70 -6.94 -5.83
C ALA A 180 -2.93 -7.61 -6.97
N ASP A 181 -3.63 -8.30 -7.85
CA ASP A 181 -3.09 -8.96 -9.04
C ASP A 181 -3.29 -7.99 -10.23
N ILE A 182 -2.47 -6.90 -10.22
CA ILE A 182 -2.67 -5.67 -11.02
C ILE A 182 -2.84 -5.96 -12.49
N GLY A 183 -1.87 -6.71 -13.06
CA GLY A 183 -1.87 -7.00 -14.49
C GLY A 183 -3.01 -7.92 -14.94
N ASN A 184 -3.62 -8.62 -14.00
CA ASN A 184 -4.85 -9.39 -14.20
C ASN A 184 -6.12 -8.59 -13.84
N CYS A 185 -6.00 -7.35 -13.38
CA CYS A 185 -7.10 -6.42 -13.06
C CYS A 185 -8.09 -7.00 -12.04
N ARG A 186 -7.56 -7.65 -11.01
CA ARG A 186 -8.33 -8.25 -9.92
C ARG A 186 -7.60 -8.16 -8.59
N VAL A 187 -8.35 -8.24 -7.51
CA VAL A 187 -7.83 -8.54 -6.17
C VAL A 187 -8.26 -9.96 -5.82
N ILE A 188 -7.38 -10.77 -5.24
CA ILE A 188 -7.67 -12.15 -4.86
C ILE A 188 -7.30 -12.43 -3.40
N GLN A 189 -8.09 -13.28 -2.77
CA GLN A 189 -7.78 -13.86 -1.46
C GLN A 189 -7.35 -15.31 -1.64
N ILE A 190 -6.20 -15.67 -1.09
CA ILE A 190 -5.55 -16.96 -1.26
C ILE A 190 -5.42 -17.63 0.09
N SER A 191 -5.90 -18.87 0.20
CA SER A 191 -5.76 -19.69 1.42
C SER A 191 -4.34 -20.21 1.65
N PRO A 192 -4.00 -20.66 2.87
CA PRO A 192 -2.74 -21.35 3.13
C PRO A 192 -2.52 -22.60 2.25
N ALA A 193 -3.61 -23.21 1.77
CA ALA A 193 -3.57 -24.34 0.83
C ALA A 193 -3.31 -23.92 -0.63
N LYS A 194 -3.07 -22.62 -0.87
CA LYS A 194 -2.82 -22.03 -2.19
C LYS A 194 -4.04 -22.06 -3.12
N GLU A 195 -5.23 -22.02 -2.56
CA GLU A 195 -6.47 -21.94 -3.30
C GLU A 195 -6.98 -20.48 -3.30
N ILE A 196 -7.46 -19.98 -4.44
CA ILE A 196 -8.17 -18.72 -4.51
C ILE A 196 -9.55 -18.93 -3.88
N VAL A 197 -9.78 -18.35 -2.71
CA VAL A 197 -11.03 -18.48 -1.94
C VAL A 197 -11.99 -17.32 -2.18
N HIS A 198 -11.48 -16.19 -2.64
CA HIS A 198 -12.27 -15.05 -3.07
C HIS A 198 -11.58 -14.28 -4.18
N GLN A 199 -12.38 -13.61 -5.03
CA GLN A 199 -11.89 -12.74 -6.10
C GLN A 199 -12.83 -11.56 -6.28
N TRP A 200 -12.27 -10.36 -6.32
CA TRP A 200 -12.92 -9.11 -6.70
C TRP A 200 -12.40 -8.68 -8.07
N GLY A 201 -13.32 -8.30 -8.97
CA GLY A 201 -13.01 -8.05 -10.37
C GLY A 201 -12.97 -9.32 -11.21
N GLN A 202 -12.74 -9.14 -12.49
CA GLN A 202 -12.71 -10.22 -13.48
C GLN A 202 -11.35 -10.28 -14.15
N ALA A 203 -10.67 -11.43 -14.01
CA ALA A 203 -9.32 -11.63 -14.56
C ALA A 203 -9.23 -11.27 -16.05
N GLY A 204 -8.30 -10.37 -16.38
CA GLY A 204 -8.04 -9.90 -17.74
C GLY A 204 -9.05 -8.86 -18.26
N VAL A 205 -10.01 -8.42 -17.45
CA VAL A 205 -10.96 -7.35 -17.82
C VAL A 205 -10.61 -6.07 -17.08
N CYS A 206 -9.74 -5.27 -17.68
CA CYS A 206 -9.17 -4.06 -17.08
C CYS A 206 -10.03 -2.83 -17.44
N VAL A 207 -11.24 -2.78 -16.89
CA VAL A 207 -12.22 -1.71 -17.10
C VAL A 207 -12.65 -1.18 -15.74
N ASP A 208 -12.56 0.13 -15.56
CA ASP A 208 -13.03 0.86 -14.38
C ASP A 208 -14.58 0.78 -14.28
N HIS A 209 -15.09 -0.25 -13.62
CA HIS A 209 -16.52 -0.45 -13.35
C HIS A 209 -16.74 -1.30 -12.07
N PRO A 210 -16.31 -0.79 -10.89
CA PRO A 210 -16.43 -1.51 -9.65
C PRO A 210 -17.90 -1.74 -9.23
N PRO A 211 -18.22 -2.83 -8.52
CA PRO A 211 -17.30 -3.88 -8.06
C PRO A 211 -17.09 -5.01 -9.06
N GLN A 212 -17.68 -4.93 -10.28
CA GLN A 212 -17.65 -6.01 -11.26
C GLN A 212 -16.25 -6.17 -11.90
N THR A 213 -15.61 -5.04 -12.23
CA THR A 213 -14.27 -4.99 -12.85
C THR A 213 -13.51 -3.79 -12.30
N TYR A 214 -12.18 -3.87 -12.37
CA TYR A 214 -11.28 -2.81 -11.91
C TYR A 214 -10.29 -2.45 -13.01
N GLY A 215 -9.96 -1.17 -13.10
CA GLY A 215 -8.96 -0.63 -14.02
C GLY A 215 -7.58 -0.56 -13.36
N TYR A 216 -6.90 -1.70 -13.23
CA TYR A 216 -5.62 -1.85 -12.56
C TYR A 216 -5.69 -1.50 -11.06
N PRO A 217 -6.27 -2.40 -10.23
CA PRO A 217 -6.25 -2.24 -8.78
C PRO A 217 -4.81 -2.37 -8.28
N ASN A 218 -4.32 -1.42 -7.48
CA ASN A 218 -2.97 -1.39 -6.94
C ASN A 218 -2.99 -1.75 -5.45
N GLY A 219 -3.52 -0.87 -4.58
CA GLY A 219 -3.69 -1.15 -3.17
C GLY A 219 -4.96 -1.95 -2.88
N ASP A 220 -4.89 -2.82 -1.87
CA ASP A 220 -5.99 -3.71 -1.49
C ASP A 220 -6.07 -3.92 0.04
N THR A 221 -6.01 -2.81 0.78
CA THR A 221 -5.94 -2.77 2.24
C THR A 221 -7.11 -3.48 2.93
N PRO A 222 -6.91 -4.59 3.67
CA PRO A 222 -7.96 -5.22 4.44
C PRO A 222 -8.34 -4.37 5.66
N LEU A 223 -9.64 -4.33 5.96
CA LEU A 223 -10.20 -3.49 7.03
C LEU A 223 -10.63 -4.32 8.24
N PRO A 224 -10.59 -3.74 9.45
CA PRO A 224 -10.93 -4.47 10.69
C PRO A 224 -12.35 -5.04 10.73
N ASP A 225 -13.28 -4.50 9.94
CA ASP A 225 -14.65 -5.00 9.84
C ASP A 225 -14.80 -6.17 8.85
N GLY A 226 -13.70 -6.60 8.26
CA GLY A 226 -13.64 -7.64 7.24
C GLY A 226 -13.94 -7.14 5.82
N GLY A 227 -14.06 -5.83 5.65
CA GLY A 227 -14.16 -5.19 4.34
C GLY A 227 -12.80 -4.96 3.69
N LEU A 228 -12.79 -4.29 2.54
CA LEU A 228 -11.62 -4.06 1.73
C LEU A 228 -11.63 -2.63 1.19
N LEU A 229 -10.46 -2.00 1.16
CA LEU A 229 -10.25 -0.72 0.51
C LEU A 229 -9.36 -0.95 -0.71
N ILE A 230 -9.86 -0.67 -1.90
CA ILE A 230 -9.13 -0.90 -3.16
C ILE A 230 -8.82 0.45 -3.79
N THR A 231 -7.55 0.67 -4.14
CA THR A 231 -7.15 1.76 -5.04
C THR A 231 -7.20 1.29 -6.48
N GLU A 232 -7.61 2.18 -7.38
CA GLU A 232 -7.74 1.90 -8.80
C GLU A 232 -7.02 2.97 -9.61
N ILE A 233 -5.99 2.56 -10.36
CA ILE A 233 -5.12 3.49 -11.09
C ILE A 233 -5.89 4.19 -12.21
N GLN A 234 -6.58 3.42 -13.07
CA GLN A 234 -7.21 3.95 -14.27
C GLN A 234 -8.30 4.98 -13.98
N GLY A 235 -9.06 4.78 -12.92
CA GLY A 235 -10.14 5.68 -12.51
C GLY A 235 -9.72 6.79 -11.56
N SER A 236 -8.46 6.81 -11.08
CA SER A 236 -8.05 7.67 -9.95
C SER A 236 -9.05 7.57 -8.79
N ARG A 237 -9.31 6.35 -8.33
CA ARG A 237 -10.48 5.98 -7.55
C ARG A 237 -10.11 5.18 -6.31
N ILE A 238 -10.92 5.32 -5.28
CA ILE A 238 -10.88 4.47 -4.09
C ILE A 238 -12.24 3.84 -3.88
N VAL A 239 -12.27 2.52 -3.81
CA VAL A 239 -13.50 1.73 -3.62
C VAL A 239 -13.44 1.04 -2.27
N ARG A 240 -14.45 1.28 -1.41
CA ARG A 240 -14.64 0.54 -0.17
C ARG A 240 -15.69 -0.53 -0.33
N LEU A 241 -15.33 -1.76 -0.04
CA LEU A 241 -16.22 -2.89 0.02
C LEU A 241 -16.51 -3.30 1.46
N ASP A 242 -17.73 -3.76 1.74
CA ASP A 242 -18.02 -4.50 2.95
C ASP A 242 -17.51 -5.96 2.86
N ARG A 243 -17.61 -6.72 3.93
CA ARG A 243 -17.21 -8.14 3.98
C ARG A 243 -17.96 -9.07 3.00
N LEU A 244 -19.06 -8.60 2.40
CA LEU A 244 -19.86 -9.33 1.42
C LEU A 244 -19.53 -8.89 -0.02
N GLY A 245 -18.63 -7.91 -0.19
CA GLY A 245 -18.27 -7.34 -1.49
C GLY A 245 -19.21 -6.25 -1.99
N ASN A 246 -20.14 -5.75 -1.16
CA ASN A 246 -20.98 -4.61 -1.54
C ASN A 246 -20.19 -3.32 -1.43
N VAL A 247 -20.36 -2.42 -2.40
CA VAL A 247 -19.74 -1.10 -2.38
C VAL A 247 -20.39 -0.23 -1.31
N LEU A 248 -19.59 0.23 -0.34
CA LEU A 248 -20.01 1.19 0.68
C LEU A 248 -19.75 2.62 0.23
N PHE A 249 -18.65 2.87 -0.44
CA PHE A 249 -18.39 4.08 -1.20
C PHE A 249 -17.46 3.81 -2.38
N ASP A 250 -17.47 4.72 -3.34
CA ASP A 250 -16.70 4.71 -4.55
C ASP A 250 -16.42 6.18 -4.92
N VAL A 251 -15.17 6.62 -4.74
CA VAL A 251 -14.82 8.03 -4.81
C VAL A 251 -13.60 8.28 -5.70
N HIS A 252 -13.71 9.30 -6.55
CA HIS A 252 -12.55 9.82 -7.27
C HIS A 252 -11.69 10.69 -6.34
N VAL A 253 -10.39 10.53 -6.45
CA VAL A 253 -9.40 11.31 -5.71
C VAL A 253 -8.52 12.13 -6.66
N PRO A 254 -8.02 13.31 -6.25
CA PRO A 254 -7.15 14.13 -7.09
C PRO A 254 -5.68 13.65 -7.04
N ALA A 255 -5.49 12.35 -7.29
CA ALA A 255 -4.21 11.67 -7.48
C ALA A 255 -4.13 11.18 -8.92
N SER A 256 -2.98 11.29 -9.55
CA SER A 256 -2.76 10.80 -10.91
C SER A 256 -2.54 9.28 -10.93
N TYR A 257 -1.98 8.77 -9.86
CA TYR A 257 -1.76 7.35 -9.62
C TYR A 257 -1.97 7.09 -8.14
N PRO A 258 -3.22 6.79 -7.69
CA PRO A 258 -3.45 6.39 -6.29
C PRO A 258 -2.86 4.99 -6.08
N SER A 259 -1.64 4.93 -5.53
CA SER A 259 -0.92 3.68 -5.30
C SER A 259 -1.53 2.92 -4.15
N ASP A 260 -1.53 3.51 -2.95
CA ASP A 260 -2.11 2.90 -1.75
C ASP A 260 -3.09 3.84 -1.04
N ALA A 261 -3.99 3.27 -0.24
CA ALA A 261 -4.90 4.00 0.62
C ALA A 261 -5.16 3.30 1.95
N GLN A 262 -5.20 4.09 3.03
CA GLN A 262 -5.49 3.64 4.38
C GLN A 262 -6.74 4.35 4.92
N LEU A 263 -7.63 3.62 5.61
CA LEU A 263 -8.80 4.19 6.26
C LEU A 263 -8.49 4.46 7.73
N ASP A 264 -8.64 5.71 8.18
CA ASP A 264 -8.45 6.04 9.58
C ASP A 264 -9.71 5.77 10.44
N ALA A 265 -9.58 5.89 11.76
CA ALA A 265 -10.66 5.65 12.70
C ALA A 265 -11.86 6.61 12.56
N ASN A 266 -11.69 7.75 11.89
CA ASN A 266 -12.77 8.71 11.60
C ASN A 266 -13.48 8.38 10.28
N GLY A 267 -12.96 7.44 9.51
CA GLY A 267 -13.42 7.09 8.18
C GLY A 267 -12.86 8.02 7.09
N ASP A 268 -11.85 8.82 7.40
CA ASP A 268 -11.07 9.56 6.40
C ASP A 268 -10.05 8.64 5.74
N ILE A 269 -9.74 8.92 4.48
CA ILE A 269 -8.88 8.09 3.65
C ILE A 269 -7.54 8.80 3.45
N LEU A 270 -6.45 8.19 3.90
CA LEU A 270 -5.10 8.57 3.53
C LEU A 270 -4.78 7.95 2.17
N VAL A 271 -4.32 8.73 1.21
CA VAL A 271 -4.05 8.30 -0.17
C VAL A 271 -2.69 8.80 -0.60
N VAL A 272 -1.96 7.94 -1.29
CA VAL A 272 -0.68 8.26 -1.92
C VAL A 272 -0.87 8.53 -3.41
N ASP A 273 -0.26 9.60 -3.92
CA ASP A 273 -0.16 9.89 -5.36
C ASP A 273 1.25 9.56 -5.83
N TYR A 274 1.42 8.39 -6.43
CA TYR A 274 2.69 7.89 -7.00
C TYR A 274 3.07 8.68 -8.23
N ALA A 275 3.69 9.82 -8.00
CA ALA A 275 4.01 10.80 -9.05
C ALA A 275 5.30 11.58 -8.73
N ASN A 276 5.79 12.33 -9.70
CA ASN A 276 6.90 13.27 -9.53
C ASN A 276 6.48 14.70 -9.93
N PRO A 277 6.33 15.64 -9.00
CA PRO A 277 6.39 15.47 -7.54
C PRO A 277 5.19 14.69 -7.03
N GLY A 278 5.45 13.79 -6.04
CA GLY A 278 4.43 13.01 -5.37
C GLY A 278 3.63 13.80 -4.34
N ALA A 279 2.52 13.23 -3.90
CA ALA A 279 1.67 13.82 -2.88
C ALA A 279 1.10 12.78 -1.92
N ILE A 280 0.83 13.20 -0.69
CA ILE A 280 0.01 12.48 0.26
C ILE A 280 -1.24 13.29 0.51
N LEU A 281 -2.39 12.66 0.44
CA LEU A 281 -3.69 13.29 0.58
C LEU A 281 -4.45 12.65 1.74
N LYS A 282 -5.22 13.44 2.49
CA LYS A 282 -6.32 12.93 3.29
C LYS A 282 -7.62 13.43 2.66
N VAL A 283 -8.52 12.52 2.35
CA VAL A 283 -9.83 12.82 1.76
C VAL A 283 -10.95 12.21 2.60
N ASP A 284 -12.12 12.81 2.56
CA ASP A 284 -13.32 12.19 3.13
C ASP A 284 -13.96 11.18 2.16
N GLN A 285 -14.99 10.48 2.61
CA GLN A 285 -15.71 9.47 1.81
C GLN A 285 -16.49 10.04 0.61
N THR A 286 -16.42 11.35 0.38
CA THR A 286 -16.94 12.03 -0.82
C THR A 286 -15.84 12.42 -1.81
N GLY A 287 -14.57 12.14 -1.47
CA GLY A 287 -13.40 12.53 -2.26
C GLY A 287 -12.93 13.97 -2.02
N LYS A 288 -13.53 14.68 -1.05
CA LYS A 288 -13.11 16.04 -0.69
C LYS A 288 -11.78 15.99 0.06
N VAL A 289 -10.81 16.76 -0.42
CA VAL A 289 -9.50 16.88 0.23
C VAL A 289 -9.63 17.63 1.57
N LEU A 290 -9.25 16.98 2.65
CA LEU A 290 -9.18 17.50 4.01
C LEU A 290 -7.78 18.02 4.34
N TRP A 291 -6.74 17.35 3.84
CA TRP A 291 -5.35 17.71 4.03
C TRP A 291 -4.52 17.26 2.83
N ARG A 292 -3.39 17.94 2.57
CA ARG A 292 -2.47 17.60 1.50
C ARG A 292 -1.03 17.95 1.86
N TYR A 293 -0.11 17.04 1.57
CA TYR A 293 1.33 17.26 1.54
C TYR A 293 1.82 17.08 0.10
N SER A 294 2.29 18.15 -0.54
CA SER A 294 2.75 18.11 -1.94
C SER A 294 3.76 19.21 -2.26
N PRO A 295 4.90 19.33 -1.55
CA PRO A 295 5.95 20.26 -1.89
C PRO A 295 6.51 19.98 -3.29
N ARG A 296 6.56 21.01 -4.14
CA ARG A 296 7.02 20.87 -5.53
C ARG A 296 8.55 20.88 -5.68
N SER A 297 9.28 21.30 -4.66
CA SER A 297 10.74 21.45 -4.68
C SER A 297 11.33 21.40 -3.29
N GLY A 298 12.64 21.34 -3.21
CA GLY A 298 13.38 21.34 -1.95
C GLY A 298 13.43 20.00 -1.24
N PRO A 299 13.91 19.95 0.02
CA PRO A 299 14.11 18.70 0.74
C PRO A 299 12.83 17.97 1.11
N GLY A 300 11.69 18.68 1.17
CA GLY A 300 10.38 18.10 1.45
C GLY A 300 9.68 17.49 0.23
N ARG A 301 10.17 17.70 -1.02
CA ARG A 301 9.55 17.11 -2.21
C ARG A 301 9.62 15.58 -2.13
N LEU A 302 8.52 14.93 -2.48
CA LEU A 302 8.46 13.49 -2.68
C LEU A 302 8.63 13.15 -4.18
N ASP A 303 9.14 11.94 -4.45
CA ASP A 303 9.35 11.43 -5.80
C ASP A 303 8.91 9.97 -5.87
N HIS A 304 7.74 9.74 -6.43
CA HIS A 304 7.05 8.45 -6.50
C HIS A 304 6.94 7.78 -5.11
N PRO A 305 6.26 8.43 -4.12
CA PRO A 305 5.90 7.72 -2.90
C PRO A 305 4.87 6.64 -3.24
N SER A 306 5.06 5.40 -2.81
CA SER A 306 4.14 4.29 -3.13
C SER A 306 3.18 3.99 -1.98
N LEU A 307 3.64 4.02 -0.73
CA LEU A 307 2.83 3.67 0.43
C LEU A 307 2.96 4.70 1.56
N ALA A 308 1.86 4.95 2.28
CA ALA A 308 1.84 5.80 3.46
C ALA A 308 0.95 5.25 4.55
N ILE A 309 1.41 5.26 5.80
CA ILE A 309 0.64 4.81 6.95
C ILE A 309 0.51 5.89 8.01
N THR A 310 -0.67 6.00 8.63
CA THR A 310 -0.87 6.85 9.81
C THR A 310 -0.37 6.12 11.05
N LEU A 311 0.63 6.69 11.71
CA LEU A 311 1.18 6.17 12.96
C LEU A 311 0.22 6.45 14.14
N PRO A 312 0.29 5.68 15.25
CA PRO A 312 -0.61 5.85 16.40
C PRO A 312 -0.59 7.24 17.05
N ASN A 313 0.48 8.00 16.87
CA ASN A 313 0.61 9.38 17.35
C ASN A 313 0.12 10.44 16.35
N GLY A 314 -0.45 10.03 15.21
CA GLY A 314 -0.99 10.91 14.17
C GLY A 314 0.04 11.44 13.18
N LEU A 315 1.32 11.07 13.30
CA LEU A 315 2.31 11.31 12.25
C LEU A 315 2.07 10.35 11.07
N ILE A 316 2.64 10.68 9.91
CA ILE A 316 2.47 9.88 8.69
C ILE A 316 3.84 9.38 8.24
N ALA A 317 4.05 8.07 8.22
CA ALA A 317 5.23 7.47 7.62
C ALA A 317 4.98 7.25 6.12
N VAL A 318 6.00 7.48 5.29
CA VAL A 318 5.92 7.44 3.82
C VAL A 318 7.25 6.91 3.29
N ASN A 319 7.22 5.95 2.41
CA ASN A 319 8.37 5.64 1.55
C ASN A 319 8.43 6.65 0.39
N ASP A 320 9.63 7.05 0.02
CA ASP A 320 9.92 8.08 -1.00
C ASP A 320 10.95 7.48 -1.95
N ASP A 321 10.45 6.62 -2.85
CA ASP A 321 11.17 5.59 -3.59
C ASP A 321 12.38 6.13 -4.33
N PHE A 322 12.15 7.08 -5.23
CA PHE A 322 13.23 7.64 -6.05
C PHE A 322 14.00 8.76 -5.36
N ARG A 323 13.73 8.97 -4.06
CA ARG A 323 14.60 9.77 -3.20
C ARG A 323 15.37 8.93 -2.18
N GLU A 324 15.29 7.60 -2.29
CA GLU A 324 16.11 6.66 -1.53
C GLU A 324 15.91 6.76 -0.01
N ARG A 325 14.68 7.00 0.44
CA ARG A 325 14.41 7.25 1.85
C ARG A 325 12.99 6.89 2.28
N VAL A 326 12.84 6.62 3.56
CA VAL A 326 11.57 6.64 4.28
C VAL A 326 11.52 7.89 5.13
N VAL A 327 10.40 8.60 5.14
CA VAL A 327 10.23 9.84 5.91
C VAL A 327 9.01 9.75 6.81
N ILE A 328 9.03 10.50 7.93
CA ILE A 328 7.84 10.74 8.75
C ILE A 328 7.47 12.21 8.65
N ILE A 329 6.22 12.46 8.30
CA ILE A 329 5.65 13.80 8.11
C ILE A 329 4.74 14.11 9.29
N ASP A 330 4.90 15.30 9.85
CA ASP A 330 3.93 15.88 10.79
C ASP A 330 2.84 16.62 9.99
N PRO A 331 1.59 16.13 9.98
CA PRO A 331 0.52 16.74 9.21
C PRO A 331 0.06 18.10 9.76
N GLN A 332 0.38 18.44 11.03
CA GLN A 332 0.02 19.74 11.61
C GLN A 332 0.95 20.85 11.12
N THR A 333 2.23 20.52 10.91
CA THR A 333 3.25 21.48 10.48
C THR A 333 3.64 21.36 9.01
N ASN A 334 3.21 20.29 8.34
CA ASN A 334 3.63 19.89 6.99
C ASN A 334 5.17 19.82 6.86
N ARG A 335 5.82 19.22 7.86
CA ARG A 335 7.28 19.03 7.88
C ARG A 335 7.67 17.59 8.04
N ILE A 336 8.76 17.19 7.38
CA ILE A 336 9.45 15.95 7.68
C ILE A 336 10.12 16.12 9.05
N VAL A 337 9.81 15.21 9.98
CA VAL A 337 10.32 15.21 11.36
C VAL A 337 11.32 14.08 11.62
N TRP A 338 11.39 13.10 10.71
CA TRP A 338 12.34 11.99 10.76
C TRP A 338 12.59 11.46 9.34
N GLN A 339 13.75 10.83 9.16
CA GLN A 339 14.14 10.21 7.89
C GLN A 339 15.07 9.04 8.15
N TYR A 340 14.86 7.94 7.43
CA TYR A 340 15.84 6.86 7.23
C TYR A 340 16.18 6.79 5.74
N GLY A 341 17.45 6.53 5.41
CA GLY A 341 17.95 6.68 4.04
C GLY A 341 18.59 8.05 3.81
N HIS A 342 19.28 8.19 2.70
CA HIS A 342 20.01 9.42 2.32
C HIS A 342 19.40 9.98 1.05
N THR A 343 18.71 11.11 1.16
CA THR A 343 18.02 11.76 0.03
C THR A 343 18.87 11.78 -1.25
N ASP A 344 18.31 11.22 -2.33
CA ASP A 344 18.91 11.12 -3.67
C ASP A 344 20.26 10.35 -3.70
N ARG A 345 20.50 9.46 -2.74
CA ARG A 345 21.75 8.69 -2.63
C ARG A 345 21.48 7.26 -2.18
N HIS A 346 21.44 6.34 -3.13
CA HIS A 346 21.30 4.91 -2.82
C HIS A 346 22.58 4.29 -2.25
N GLY A 347 22.44 3.15 -1.59
CA GLY A 347 23.54 2.37 -1.05
C GLY A 347 23.07 1.16 -0.26
N THR A 348 24.01 0.25 0.06
CA THR A 348 23.74 -1.00 0.78
C THR A 348 24.14 -0.96 2.26
N ALA A 349 24.94 0.05 2.66
CA ALA A 349 25.38 0.20 4.04
C ALA A 349 24.21 0.52 4.98
N ALA A 350 24.40 0.32 6.30
CA ALA A 350 23.42 0.73 7.30
C ALA A 350 23.12 2.24 7.15
N GLY A 351 21.84 2.60 7.22
CA GLY A 351 21.37 3.97 7.01
C GLY A 351 21.16 4.36 5.55
N TYR A 352 21.49 3.50 4.58
CA TYR A 352 21.22 3.71 3.16
C TYR A 352 20.09 2.78 2.69
N LEU A 353 19.34 3.25 1.68
CA LEU A 353 18.32 2.51 0.96
C LEU A 353 18.57 2.59 -0.56
N PHE A 354 17.87 1.78 -1.32
CA PHE A 354 17.80 1.87 -2.76
C PHE A 354 16.37 1.50 -3.21
N THR A 355 15.62 2.49 -3.66
CA THR A 355 14.21 2.38 -4.04
C THR A 355 13.41 1.64 -2.94
N PRO A 356 13.27 2.23 -1.73
CA PRO A 356 12.41 1.63 -0.70
C PRO A 356 10.97 1.74 -1.16
N ASP A 357 10.27 0.62 -1.36
CA ASP A 357 8.93 0.61 -1.91
C ASP A 357 7.86 0.48 -0.82
N GLY A 358 7.92 -0.50 0.05
CA GLY A 358 6.93 -0.71 1.11
C GLY A 358 7.40 -0.37 2.51
N ILE A 359 6.45 -0.01 3.37
CA ILE A 359 6.66 0.19 4.81
C ILE A 359 5.53 -0.40 5.63
N ASP A 360 5.85 -0.89 6.85
CA ASP A 360 4.84 -1.28 7.83
C ASP A 360 5.32 -0.95 9.25
N LEU A 361 4.37 -0.75 10.18
CA LEU A 361 4.68 -0.50 11.58
C LEU A 361 4.74 -1.81 12.36
N ILE A 362 5.89 -2.09 12.94
CA ILE A 362 6.06 -3.20 13.89
C ILE A 362 5.67 -2.69 15.30
N PRO A 363 4.58 -3.18 15.89
CA PRO A 363 4.13 -2.73 17.21
C PRO A 363 5.18 -2.97 18.29
N PRO A 364 5.18 -2.18 19.40
CA PRO A 364 6.20 -2.26 20.44
C PRO A 364 6.35 -3.64 21.11
N ASP A 365 5.25 -4.38 21.25
CA ASP A 365 5.24 -5.74 21.84
C ASP A 365 5.92 -6.76 20.90
N VAL A 366 5.72 -6.66 19.60
CA VAL A 366 6.42 -7.49 18.62
C VAL A 366 7.88 -7.04 18.49
N ALA A 367 8.14 -5.73 18.42
CA ALA A 367 9.48 -5.17 18.37
C ALA A 367 10.38 -5.63 19.52
N ALA A 368 9.82 -5.80 20.72
CA ALA A 368 10.53 -6.31 21.90
C ALA A 368 10.99 -7.77 21.77
N THR A 369 10.52 -8.52 20.76
CA THR A 369 10.90 -9.93 20.53
C THR A 369 11.95 -10.10 19.41
N LEU A 370 12.26 -9.03 18.70
CA LEU A 370 13.26 -8.99 17.61
C LEU A 370 14.66 -8.67 18.12
#